data_fa9612b27350486acd50fb26a8f2312a
#
_entry.id   fa9612b27350486acd50fb26a8f2312a
#
_cell.length_a   1.000
_cell.length_b   1.000
_cell.length_c   1.000
_cell.angle_alpha   90.00
_cell.angle_beta   90.00
_cell.angle_gamma   90.00
#
_symmetry.space_group_name_H-M   'P 1'
#
loop_
_entity.id
_entity.type
_entity.pdbx_description
1 polymer ?
#
loop_
_entity_poly.entity_id
_entity_poly.type
_entity_poly.pdbx_seq_one_letter_code
_entity_poly.pdbx_strand_id
1 'polypeptide(L)'
;VEFRICDVPMTINETIAIAALFQAICAKLYKLRHQNLNFIMYQRALITENKWRAGRYGLDGSLIDFGKETEVNTRLIIYELLDFVDDVVDDLGSRHWINQISKILQTGTGADRQLKVFEQSNSLVTVTDYIHDQFLIV
;
A
#
# COMPACT_ATOMS: atom_id res chain seq x y z
N VAL A 1 -0.04 -16.45 7.68
CA VAL A 1 -0.38 -15.01 7.77
C VAL A 1 -1.31 -14.71 6.60
N GLU A 2 -2.39 -13.99 6.85
CA GLU A 2 -3.37 -13.60 5.85
C GLU A 2 -3.52 -12.06 5.86
N PHE A 3 -3.50 -11.44 4.70
CA PHE A 3 -3.70 -10.01 4.52
C PHE A 3 -5.03 -9.76 3.79
N ARG A 4 -5.98 -9.12 4.47
CA ARG A 4 -7.33 -8.81 3.94
C ARG A 4 -7.60 -7.31 3.83
N ILE A 5 -6.57 -6.47 3.99
CA ILE A 5 -6.75 -5.03 4.10
C ILE A 5 -6.77 -4.33 2.74
N CYS A 6 -6.12 -4.93 1.74
CA CYS A 6 -6.01 -4.32 0.41
C CYS A 6 -7.23 -4.63 -0.44
N ASP A 7 -7.60 -3.67 -1.28
CA ASP A 7 -8.47 -3.88 -2.41
C ASP A 7 -7.72 -4.63 -3.54
N VAL A 8 -8.46 -5.10 -4.55
CA VAL A 8 -7.89 -5.81 -5.69
C VAL A 8 -7.15 -4.83 -6.60
N PRO A 9 -5.83 -4.97 -6.79
CA PRO A 9 -5.09 -4.14 -7.74
C PRO A 9 -5.53 -4.41 -9.19
N MET A 10 -5.43 -3.41 -10.06
CA MET A 10 -5.83 -3.55 -11.46
C MET A 10 -4.82 -4.32 -12.31
N THR A 11 -3.55 -4.39 -11.89
CA THR A 11 -2.49 -5.05 -12.66
C THR A 11 -1.83 -6.17 -11.86
N ILE A 12 -1.30 -7.17 -12.56
CA ILE A 12 -0.52 -8.26 -11.95
C ILE A 12 0.73 -7.69 -11.26
N ASN A 13 1.40 -6.72 -11.86
CA ASN A 13 2.60 -6.10 -11.30
C ASN A 13 2.33 -5.41 -9.96
N GLU A 14 1.20 -4.71 -9.82
CA GLU A 14 0.78 -4.12 -8.54
C GLU A 14 0.47 -5.19 -7.49
N THR A 15 -0.19 -6.27 -7.90
CA THR A 15 -0.50 -7.40 -7.02
C THR A 15 0.78 -8.01 -6.45
N ILE A 16 1.78 -8.28 -7.31
CA ILE A 16 3.05 -8.85 -6.89
C ILE A 16 3.83 -7.85 -6.02
N ALA A 17 3.82 -6.56 -6.35
CA ALA A 17 4.48 -5.52 -5.55
C ALA A 17 3.91 -5.44 -4.12
N ILE A 18 2.59 -5.47 -3.98
CA ILE A 18 1.93 -5.47 -2.67
C ILE A 18 2.23 -6.77 -1.91
N ALA A 19 2.21 -7.92 -2.57
CA ALA A 19 2.57 -9.20 -1.95
C ALA A 19 4.04 -9.21 -1.47
N ALA A 20 4.97 -8.66 -2.27
CA ALA A 20 6.36 -8.51 -1.90
C ALA A 20 6.54 -7.58 -0.69
N LEU A 21 5.80 -6.48 -0.61
CA LEU A 21 5.81 -5.60 0.55
C LEU A 21 5.32 -6.32 1.81
N PHE A 22 4.24 -7.08 1.74
CA PHE A 22 3.77 -7.88 2.87
C PHE A 22 4.78 -8.94 3.30
N GLN A 23 5.44 -9.61 2.36
CA GLN A 23 6.52 -10.54 2.66
C GLN A 23 7.68 -9.84 3.38
N ALA A 24 8.09 -8.66 2.90
CA ALA A 24 9.15 -7.86 3.52
C ALA A 24 8.78 -7.40 4.94
N ILE A 25 7.54 -6.96 5.17
CA ILE A 25 7.04 -6.62 6.51
C ILE A 25 7.12 -7.85 7.44
N CYS A 26 6.66 -9.02 7.00
CA CYS A 26 6.74 -10.24 7.80
C CYS A 26 8.19 -10.62 8.14
N ALA A 27 9.10 -10.56 7.16
CA ALA A 27 10.51 -10.83 7.36
C ALA A 27 11.16 -9.85 8.35
N LYS A 28 10.86 -8.55 8.20
CA LYS A 28 11.34 -7.51 9.12
C LYS A 28 10.86 -7.72 10.55
N LEU A 29 9.56 -7.98 10.74
CA LEU A 29 9.00 -8.26 12.07
C LEU A 29 9.60 -9.52 12.69
N TYR A 30 9.84 -10.56 11.89
CA TYR A 30 10.53 -11.77 12.34
C TYR A 30 11.97 -11.48 12.78
N LYS A 31 12.73 -10.70 12.00
CA LYS A 31 14.09 -10.25 12.33
C LYS A 31 14.12 -9.48 13.66
N LEU A 32 13.22 -8.51 13.83
CA LEU A 32 13.12 -7.72 15.08
C LEU A 32 12.80 -8.61 16.29
N ARG A 33 11.88 -9.56 16.13
CA ARG A 33 11.56 -10.50 17.21
C ARG A 33 12.79 -11.30 17.66
N HIS A 34 13.66 -11.75 16.76
CA HIS A 34 14.91 -12.41 17.10
C HIS A 34 15.91 -11.50 17.80
N GLN A 35 15.80 -10.20 17.64
CA GLN A 35 16.57 -9.18 18.36
C GLN A 35 15.92 -8.76 19.69
N ASN A 36 14.84 -9.43 20.10
CA ASN A 36 14.05 -9.11 21.29
C ASN A 36 13.43 -7.69 21.23
N LEU A 37 13.15 -7.20 20.02
CA LEU A 37 12.45 -5.94 19.77
C LEU A 37 11.00 -6.22 19.38
N ASN A 38 10.07 -5.38 19.85
CA ASN A 38 8.64 -5.54 19.58
C ASN A 38 7.96 -4.18 19.42
N PHE A 39 6.79 -4.17 18.77
CA PHE A 39 5.94 -3.00 18.63
C PHE A 39 4.90 -2.92 19.74
N ILE A 40 4.55 -1.69 20.12
CA ILE A 40 3.42 -1.44 21.02
C ILE A 40 2.12 -1.72 20.23
N MET A 41 1.21 -2.45 20.86
CA MET A 41 -0.13 -2.68 20.32
C MET A 41 -1.01 -1.47 20.65
N TYR A 42 -1.46 -0.77 19.62
CA TYR A 42 -2.35 0.37 19.77
C TYR A 42 -3.81 -0.04 19.88
N GLN A 43 -4.64 0.87 20.38
CA GLN A 43 -6.07 0.63 20.56
C GLN A 43 -6.75 0.38 19.20
N ARG A 44 -7.65 -0.59 19.16
CA ARG A 44 -8.37 -0.97 17.94
C ARG A 44 -9.12 0.20 17.29
N ALA A 45 -9.65 1.12 18.09
CA ALA A 45 -10.38 2.29 17.61
C ALA A 45 -9.48 3.18 16.71
N LEU A 46 -8.22 3.44 17.12
CA LEU A 46 -7.26 4.23 16.38
C LEU A 46 -6.86 3.55 15.06
N ILE A 47 -6.67 2.23 15.08
CA ILE A 47 -6.38 1.44 13.88
C ILE A 47 -7.56 1.49 12.92
N THR A 48 -8.80 1.41 13.43
CA THR A 48 -10.02 1.49 12.62
C THR A 48 -10.18 2.87 12.00
N GLU A 49 -9.87 3.94 12.74
CA GLU A 49 -9.86 5.31 12.22
C GLU A 49 -8.90 5.44 11.04
N ASN A 50 -7.65 4.99 11.16
CA ASN A 50 -6.70 5.02 10.06
C ASN A 50 -7.14 4.19 8.86
N LYS A 51 -7.76 3.04 9.10
CA LYS A 51 -8.34 2.22 8.04
C LYS A 51 -9.44 2.95 7.27
N TRP A 52 -10.32 3.66 7.99
CA TRP A 52 -11.36 4.48 7.38
C TRP A 52 -10.76 5.64 6.59
N ARG A 53 -9.78 6.36 7.15
CA ARG A 53 -9.07 7.46 6.48
C ARG A 53 -8.42 7.00 5.18
N ALA A 54 -7.70 5.87 5.23
CA ALA A 54 -7.07 5.29 4.04
C ALA A 54 -8.10 4.94 2.95
N GLY A 55 -9.22 4.31 3.32
CA GLY A 55 -10.28 3.98 2.38
C GLY A 55 -11.02 5.20 1.82
N ARG A 56 -11.15 6.27 2.61
CA ARG A 56 -11.88 7.49 2.22
C ARG A 56 -11.05 8.46 1.39
N TYR A 57 -9.79 8.63 1.75
CA TYR A 57 -8.92 9.69 1.20
C TYR A 57 -7.72 9.17 0.40
N GLY A 58 -7.50 7.85 0.42
CA GLY A 58 -6.42 7.22 -0.34
C GLY A 58 -5.03 7.77 0.00
N LEU A 59 -4.23 7.95 -1.03
CA LEU A 59 -2.85 8.44 -0.90
C LEU A 59 -2.75 9.93 -0.57
N ASP A 60 -3.79 10.70 -0.87
CA ASP A 60 -3.79 12.17 -0.66
C ASP A 60 -4.26 12.55 0.74
N GLY A 61 -4.74 11.58 1.52
CA GLY A 61 -5.12 11.74 2.90
C GLY A 61 -3.95 11.80 3.88
N SER A 62 -4.33 11.91 5.16
CA SER A 62 -3.39 11.81 6.28
C SER A 62 -3.84 10.71 7.24
N LEU A 63 -2.89 9.96 7.76
CA LEU A 63 -3.09 8.95 8.78
C LEU A 63 -2.55 9.45 10.12
N ILE A 64 -3.08 8.94 11.21
CA ILE A 64 -2.54 9.19 12.54
C ILE A 64 -1.28 8.34 12.72
N ASP A 65 -0.14 8.97 12.88
CA ASP A 65 1.08 8.32 13.33
C ASP A 65 1.03 8.21 14.87
N PHE A 66 0.85 6.99 15.36
CA PHE A 66 0.66 6.76 16.79
C PHE A 66 1.94 6.97 17.60
N GLY A 67 3.11 6.83 16.99
CA GLY A 67 4.38 7.07 17.63
C GLY A 67 4.71 8.57 17.76
N LYS A 68 4.33 9.34 16.74
CA LYS A 68 4.52 10.79 16.71
C LYS A 68 3.35 11.58 17.30
N GLU A 69 2.22 10.90 17.59
CA GLU A 69 0.97 11.49 18.09
C GLU A 69 0.45 12.65 17.22
N THR A 70 0.60 12.52 15.91
CA THR A 70 0.22 13.56 14.93
C THR A 70 -0.31 12.96 13.64
N GLU A 71 -0.98 13.79 12.84
CA GLU A 71 -1.39 13.39 11.49
C GLU A 71 -0.23 13.56 10.51
N VAL A 72 0.03 12.53 9.72
CA VAL A 72 1.10 12.50 8.71
C VAL A 72 0.51 12.11 7.36
N ASN A 73 0.94 12.75 6.29
CA ASN A 73 0.50 12.42 4.94
C ASN A 73 0.75 10.93 4.63
N THR A 74 -0.25 10.27 4.03
CA THR A 74 -0.22 8.83 3.76
C THR A 74 1.01 8.42 2.93
N ARG A 75 1.41 9.22 1.93
CA ARG A 75 2.58 8.92 1.09
C ARG A 75 3.87 8.90 1.90
N LEU A 76 4.03 9.82 2.85
CA LEU A 76 5.21 9.87 3.73
C LEU A 76 5.29 8.64 4.63
N ILE A 77 4.17 8.20 5.20
CA ILE A 77 4.11 6.96 6.00
C ILE A 77 4.49 5.74 5.16
N ILE A 78 4.07 5.69 3.89
CA ILE A 78 4.46 4.58 3.01
C ILE A 78 5.96 4.64 2.69
N TYR A 79 6.54 5.81 2.45
CA TYR A 79 8.01 5.92 2.27
C TYR A 79 8.77 5.49 3.54
N GLU A 80 8.33 5.91 4.72
CA GLU A 80 8.91 5.43 5.99
C GLU A 80 8.79 3.89 6.14
N LEU A 81 7.68 3.30 5.68
CA LEU A 81 7.50 1.85 5.66
C LEU A 81 8.47 1.15 4.69
N LEU A 82 8.70 1.74 3.51
CA LEU A 82 9.67 1.21 2.55
C LEU A 82 11.10 1.25 3.12
N ASP A 83 11.48 2.35 3.75
CA ASP A 83 12.77 2.47 4.44
C ASP A 83 12.89 1.47 5.61
N PHE A 84 11.81 1.26 6.35
CA PHE A 84 11.76 0.30 7.45
C PHE A 84 12.04 -1.14 7.03
N VAL A 85 11.57 -1.56 5.86
CA VAL A 85 11.75 -2.93 5.35
C VAL A 85 13.00 -3.10 4.48
N ASP A 86 13.71 -2.02 4.15
CA ASP A 86 14.78 -2.02 3.15
C ASP A 86 15.88 -3.05 3.42
N ASP A 87 16.24 -3.25 4.67
CA ASP A 87 17.30 -4.16 5.11
C ASP A 87 16.98 -5.67 5.01
N VAL A 88 15.80 -6.04 4.53
CA VAL A 88 15.40 -7.43 4.28
C VAL A 88 15.03 -7.69 2.81
N VAL A 89 14.87 -6.66 2.02
CA VAL A 89 14.33 -6.74 0.64
C VAL A 89 15.27 -7.50 -0.28
N ASP A 90 16.58 -7.28 -0.18
CA ASP A 90 17.56 -7.93 -1.05
C ASP A 90 17.73 -9.41 -0.72
N ASP A 91 17.69 -9.76 0.56
CA ASP A 91 17.71 -11.17 1.01
C ASP A 91 16.50 -11.96 0.50
N LEU A 92 15.37 -11.28 0.27
CA LEU A 92 14.15 -11.86 -0.29
C LEU A 92 14.14 -11.88 -1.83
N GLY A 93 15.12 -11.26 -2.48
CA GLY A 93 15.15 -11.10 -3.94
C GLY A 93 14.00 -10.25 -4.49
N SER A 94 13.38 -9.40 -3.66
CA SER A 94 12.14 -8.67 -4.00
C SER A 94 12.33 -7.19 -4.33
N ARG A 95 13.58 -6.71 -4.42
CA ARG A 95 13.92 -5.29 -4.70
C ARG A 95 13.17 -4.71 -5.90
N HIS A 96 13.11 -5.43 -7.00
CA HIS A 96 12.39 -4.98 -8.20
C HIS A 96 10.91 -4.68 -7.91
N TRP A 97 10.25 -5.56 -7.17
CA TRP A 97 8.83 -5.43 -6.83
C TRP A 97 8.56 -4.33 -5.82
N ILE A 98 9.43 -4.17 -4.82
CA ILE A 98 9.32 -3.07 -3.84
C ILE A 98 9.45 -1.71 -4.55
N ASN A 99 10.32 -1.58 -5.54
CA ASN A 99 10.45 -0.35 -6.32
C ASN A 99 9.17 0.00 -7.11
N GLN A 100 8.31 -0.97 -7.44
CA GLN A 100 7.01 -0.69 -8.07
C GLN A 100 6.04 0.03 -7.14
N ILE A 101 6.18 -0.11 -5.81
CA ILE A 101 5.36 0.65 -4.84
C ILE A 101 5.58 2.16 -5.03
N SER A 102 6.83 2.60 -5.24
CA SER A 102 7.13 4.01 -5.53
C SER A 102 6.42 4.51 -6.79
N LYS A 103 6.25 3.65 -7.80
CA LYS A 103 5.49 3.99 -9.01
C LYS A 103 4.00 4.15 -8.70
N ILE A 104 3.41 3.29 -7.88
CA ILE A 104 2.01 3.44 -7.42
C ILE A 104 1.84 4.77 -6.69
N LEU A 105 2.79 5.15 -5.83
CA LEU A 105 2.77 6.43 -5.12
C LEU A 105 2.80 7.63 -6.08
N GLN A 106 3.45 7.52 -7.24
CA GLN A 106 3.54 8.59 -8.24
C GLN A 106 2.31 8.65 -9.15
N THR A 107 1.80 7.48 -9.57
CA THR A 107 0.72 7.40 -10.59
C THR A 107 -0.68 7.36 -9.99
N GLY A 108 -0.80 7.17 -8.68
CA GLY A 108 -2.06 6.95 -7.98
C GLY A 108 -2.46 5.48 -7.88
N THR A 109 -3.41 5.21 -7.01
CA THR A 109 -4.02 3.89 -6.81
C THR A 109 -4.90 3.49 -7.99
N GLY A 110 -5.37 2.25 -8.00
CA GLY A 110 -6.39 1.80 -8.95
C GLY A 110 -7.65 2.67 -8.91
N ALA A 111 -8.09 3.06 -7.70
CA ALA A 111 -9.26 3.93 -7.53
C ALA A 111 -9.05 5.32 -8.17
N ASP A 112 -7.89 5.96 -7.95
CA ASP A 112 -7.58 7.27 -8.52
C ASP A 112 -7.62 7.24 -10.05
N ARG A 113 -7.07 6.19 -10.65
CA ARG A 113 -7.06 6.01 -12.10
C ARG A 113 -8.45 5.73 -12.67
N GLN A 114 -9.27 4.92 -11.99
CA GLN A 114 -10.66 4.66 -12.38
C GLN A 114 -11.52 5.91 -12.30
N LEU A 115 -11.39 6.70 -11.23
CA LEU A 115 -12.09 7.97 -11.08
C LEU A 115 -11.71 8.95 -12.19
N LYS A 116 -10.44 9.05 -12.53
CA LYS A 116 -9.97 9.91 -13.63
C LYS A 116 -10.57 9.49 -14.98
N VAL A 117 -10.68 8.20 -15.28
CA VAL A 117 -11.33 7.70 -16.50
C VAL A 117 -12.82 8.04 -16.48
N PHE A 118 -13.48 7.88 -15.33
CA PHE A 118 -14.89 8.24 -15.20
C PHE A 118 -15.13 9.73 -15.39
N GLU A 119 -14.32 10.60 -14.79
CA GLU A 119 -14.41 12.06 -14.94
C GLU A 119 -14.28 12.51 -16.40
N GLN A 120 -13.42 11.82 -17.18
CA GLN A 120 -13.21 12.13 -18.60
C GLN A 120 -14.30 11.60 -19.52
N SER A 121 -14.87 10.42 -19.22
CA SER A 121 -15.81 9.72 -20.10
C SER A 121 -17.28 9.85 -19.65
N ASN A 122 -17.51 10.11 -18.37
CA ASN A 122 -18.80 10.03 -17.69
C ASN A 122 -19.53 8.70 -17.95
N SER A 123 -18.77 7.60 -18.08
CA SER A 123 -19.27 6.29 -18.47
C SER A 123 -18.65 5.17 -17.63
N LEU A 124 -19.48 4.41 -16.93
CA LEU A 124 -19.02 3.23 -16.18
C LEU A 124 -18.56 2.09 -17.11
N VAL A 125 -19.14 2.00 -18.32
CA VAL A 125 -18.70 1.02 -19.33
C VAL A 125 -17.24 1.28 -19.71
N THR A 126 -16.89 2.55 -20.00
CA THR A 126 -15.50 2.94 -20.31
C THR A 126 -14.55 2.65 -19.16
N VAL A 127 -14.98 2.80 -17.90
CA VAL A 127 -14.16 2.41 -16.72
C VAL A 127 -13.95 0.90 -16.69
N THR A 128 -14.99 0.12 -16.99
CA THR A 128 -14.87 -1.36 -17.02
C THR A 128 -13.92 -1.83 -18.12
N ASP A 129 -14.03 -1.25 -19.32
CA ASP A 129 -13.13 -1.53 -20.44
C ASP A 129 -11.68 -1.17 -20.06
N TYR A 130 -11.47 -0.01 -19.44
CA TYR A 130 -10.15 0.40 -18.94
C TYR A 130 -9.56 -0.61 -17.95
N ILE A 131 -10.36 -1.08 -16.97
CA ILE A 131 -9.89 -2.08 -15.99
C ILE A 131 -9.50 -3.38 -16.70
N HIS A 132 -10.31 -3.85 -17.65
CA HIS A 132 -10.03 -5.03 -18.45
C HIS A 132 -8.69 -4.89 -19.20
N ASP A 133 -8.48 -3.76 -19.88
CA ASP A 133 -7.25 -3.51 -20.64
C ASP A 133 -6.01 -3.45 -19.72
N GLN A 134 -6.14 -2.85 -18.53
CA GLN A 134 -5.04 -2.81 -17.54
C GLN A 134 -4.66 -4.20 -17.03
N PHE A 135 -5.64 -5.08 -16.85
CA PHE A 135 -5.40 -6.46 -16.40
C PHE A 135 -4.60 -7.29 -17.42
N LEU A 136 -4.75 -6.99 -18.71
CA LEU A 136 -4.04 -7.70 -19.80
C LEU A 136 -2.59 -7.22 -19.99
N ILE A 137 -2.18 -6.11 -19.35
CA ILE A 137 -0.81 -5.61 -19.39
C ILE A 137 0.05 -6.42 -18.41
N VAL A 138 0.85 -7.32 -18.93
CA VAL A 138 1.81 -8.14 -18.18
C VAL A 138 3.20 -7.54 -18.26
#